data_6baa85e5847b091beea7caebf2b426f3
#
_entry.id   6baa85e5847b091beea7caebf2b426f3
#
_cell.length_a   1.000
_cell.length_b   1.000
_cell.length_c   1.000
_cell.angle_alpha   90.00
_cell.angle_beta   90.00
_cell.angle_gamma   90.00
#
_symmetry.space_group_name_H-M   'P 1'
#
loop_
_entity.id
_entity.type
_entity.pdbx_description
1 polymer ?
#
loop_
_entity_poly.entity_id
_entity_poly.type
_entity_poly.pdbx_seq_one_letter_code
_entity_poly.pdbx_strand_id
1 'polypeptide(L)'
;MPIGFVESLLWLSLNIYHESRGEPEIGQLAVAHVTLNRALEDNKSIADVILAPNQFSWTFQKKSYAPLEANPLQESLRIALKAMTTTDFTKGSTFYHRVDVAPKWTVGKSYIGTYGSHKFYRHNATPISAALF
;
A
#
# COMPACT_ATOMS: atom_id res chain seq x y z
N MET A 1 6.80 -21.17 -9.97
CA MET A 1 6.07 -20.04 -9.37
C MET A 1 4.91 -19.67 -10.29
N PRO A 2 3.70 -19.49 -9.78
CA PRO A 2 2.56 -19.11 -10.62
C PRO A 2 2.78 -17.74 -11.28
N ILE A 3 2.31 -17.59 -12.52
CA ILE A 3 2.42 -16.34 -13.27
C ILE A 3 1.75 -15.20 -12.48
N GLY A 4 0.59 -15.48 -11.85
CA GLY A 4 -0.12 -14.46 -11.05
C GLY A 4 0.70 -13.94 -9.88
N PHE A 5 1.54 -14.77 -9.26
CA PHE A 5 2.43 -14.32 -8.20
C PHE A 5 3.50 -13.37 -8.73
N VAL A 6 4.11 -13.71 -9.86
CA VAL A 6 5.15 -12.88 -10.48
C VAL A 6 4.57 -11.53 -10.89
N GLU A 7 3.41 -11.53 -11.52
CA GLU A 7 2.73 -10.31 -11.92
C GLU A 7 2.40 -9.44 -10.70
N SER A 8 1.84 -10.03 -9.65
CA SER A 8 1.53 -9.33 -8.41
C SER A 8 2.77 -8.72 -7.79
N LEU A 9 3.88 -9.46 -7.75
CA LEU A 9 5.15 -8.98 -7.22
C LEU A 9 5.66 -7.77 -8.01
N LEU A 10 5.60 -7.83 -9.34
CA LEU A 10 6.05 -6.72 -10.18
C LEU A 10 5.21 -5.47 -9.98
N TRP A 11 3.89 -5.58 -9.98
CA TRP A 11 3.01 -4.42 -9.77
C TRP A 11 3.18 -3.83 -8.37
N LEU A 12 3.27 -4.69 -7.35
CA LEU A 12 3.50 -4.22 -5.99
C LEU A 12 4.85 -3.49 -5.88
N SER A 13 5.89 -4.03 -6.49
CA SER A 13 7.22 -3.40 -6.49
C SER A 13 7.20 -2.03 -7.16
N LEU A 14 6.53 -1.91 -8.31
CA LEU A 14 6.39 -0.63 -8.99
C LEU A 14 5.63 0.38 -8.13
N ASN A 15 4.57 -0.05 -7.47
CA ASN A 15 3.82 0.85 -6.60
C ASN A 15 4.66 1.33 -5.42
N ILE A 16 5.39 0.45 -4.77
CA ILE A 16 6.30 0.82 -3.69
C ILE A 16 7.34 1.81 -4.20
N TYR A 17 7.94 1.53 -5.35
CA TYR A 17 8.94 2.40 -5.96
C TYR A 17 8.38 3.82 -6.18
N HIS A 18 7.25 3.93 -6.86
CA HIS A 18 6.70 5.24 -7.21
C HIS A 18 6.09 5.99 -6.02
N GLU A 19 5.55 5.26 -5.05
CA GLU A 19 4.88 5.87 -3.90
C GLU A 19 5.81 6.18 -2.74
N SER A 20 6.84 5.36 -2.51
CA SER A 20 7.55 5.42 -1.25
C SER A 20 9.07 5.20 -1.32
N ARG A 21 9.66 5.25 -2.50
CA ARG A 21 11.14 5.18 -2.55
C ARG A 21 11.73 6.34 -1.73
N GLY A 22 12.82 6.06 -1.02
CA GLY A 22 13.43 7.04 -0.13
C GLY A 22 12.84 7.06 1.27
N GLU A 23 11.69 6.41 1.49
CA GLU A 23 11.14 6.24 2.83
C GLU A 23 11.91 5.15 3.59
N PRO A 24 11.92 5.20 4.94
CA PRO A 24 12.46 4.08 5.73
C PRO A 24 11.75 2.77 5.37
N GLU A 25 12.41 1.65 5.59
CA GLU A 25 11.85 0.33 5.27
C GLU A 25 10.47 0.13 5.87
N ILE A 26 10.26 0.52 7.14
CA ILE A 26 8.96 0.37 7.80
C ILE A 26 7.86 1.12 7.05
N GLY A 27 8.16 2.29 6.50
CA GLY A 27 7.21 3.07 5.71
C GLY A 27 6.89 2.40 4.37
N GLN A 28 7.90 1.88 3.70
CA GLN A 28 7.70 1.16 2.44
C GLN A 28 6.89 -0.13 2.65
N LEU A 29 7.17 -0.87 3.71
CA LEU A 29 6.39 -2.05 4.08
C LEU A 29 4.93 -1.69 4.38
N ALA A 30 4.70 -0.60 5.09
CA ALA A 30 3.35 -0.16 5.41
C ALA A 30 2.55 0.19 4.14
N VAL A 31 3.17 0.89 3.20
CA VAL A 31 2.55 1.20 1.90
C VAL A 31 2.21 -0.09 1.15
N ALA A 32 3.11 -1.05 1.16
CA ALA A 32 2.86 -2.35 0.52
C ALA A 32 1.66 -3.07 1.15
N HIS A 33 1.57 -3.09 2.47
CA HIS A 33 0.44 -3.72 3.16
C HIS A 33 -0.90 -3.04 2.85
N VAL A 34 -0.93 -1.73 2.68
CA VAL A 34 -2.16 -1.03 2.26
C VAL A 34 -2.64 -1.57 0.92
N THR A 35 -1.77 -1.72 -0.06
CA THR A 35 -2.14 -2.27 -1.36
C THR A 35 -2.65 -3.70 -1.25
N LEU A 36 -1.96 -4.54 -0.47
CA LEU A 36 -2.39 -5.92 -0.23
C LEU A 36 -3.74 -5.98 0.48
N ASN A 37 -3.97 -5.11 1.46
CA ASN A 37 -5.23 -5.05 2.19
C ASN A 37 -6.38 -4.60 1.31
N ARG A 38 -6.15 -3.63 0.43
CA ARG A 38 -7.16 -3.20 -0.55
C ARG A 38 -7.54 -4.33 -1.49
N ALA A 39 -6.56 -5.10 -1.95
CA ALA A 39 -6.80 -6.25 -2.83
C ALA A 39 -7.68 -7.29 -2.15
N LEU A 40 -7.40 -7.60 -0.89
CA LEU A 40 -8.20 -8.53 -0.10
C LEU A 40 -9.62 -8.00 0.16
N GLU A 41 -9.73 -6.74 0.59
CA GLU A 41 -11.01 -6.14 0.95
C GLU A 41 -11.94 -6.05 -0.26
N ASP A 42 -11.41 -5.67 -1.43
CA ASP A 42 -12.18 -5.49 -2.64
C ASP A 42 -12.26 -6.75 -3.51
N ASN A 43 -11.59 -7.83 -3.10
CA ASN A 43 -11.50 -9.08 -3.86
C ASN A 43 -11.01 -8.83 -5.28
N LYS A 44 -9.91 -8.10 -5.40
CA LYS A 44 -9.31 -7.71 -6.68
C LYS A 44 -7.86 -8.15 -6.75
N SER A 45 -7.33 -8.23 -7.96
CA SER A 45 -5.89 -8.42 -8.15
C SER A 45 -5.12 -7.17 -7.71
N ILE A 46 -3.85 -7.34 -7.37
CA ILE A 46 -2.99 -6.20 -7.01
C ILE A 46 -2.89 -5.22 -8.17
N ALA A 47 -2.77 -5.70 -9.41
CA ALA A 47 -2.76 -4.84 -10.59
C ALA A 47 -4.03 -3.99 -10.68
N ASP A 48 -5.20 -4.60 -10.48
CA ASP A 48 -6.47 -3.89 -10.57
C ASP A 48 -6.61 -2.82 -9.49
N VAL A 49 -6.13 -3.09 -8.27
CA VAL A 49 -6.12 -2.11 -7.19
C VAL A 49 -5.23 -0.91 -7.57
N ILE A 50 -4.03 -1.18 -8.07
CA ILE A 50 -3.06 -0.13 -8.41
C ILE A 50 -3.53 0.71 -9.59
N LEU A 51 -4.12 0.08 -10.60
CA LEU A 51 -4.55 0.74 -11.83
C LEU A 51 -5.95 1.34 -11.74
N ALA A 52 -6.66 1.15 -10.63
CA ALA A 52 -7.97 1.75 -10.45
C ALA A 52 -7.90 3.27 -10.60
N PRO A 53 -8.90 3.90 -11.26
CA PRO A 53 -8.85 5.34 -11.50
C PRO A 53 -8.65 6.14 -10.22
N ASN A 54 -7.71 7.10 -10.26
CA ASN A 54 -7.43 8.04 -9.17
C ASN A 54 -6.94 7.42 -7.85
N GLN A 55 -6.50 6.15 -7.86
CA GLN A 55 -5.98 5.53 -6.64
C GLN A 55 -4.53 5.91 -6.39
N PHE A 56 -3.69 5.84 -7.43
CA PHE A 56 -2.27 6.20 -7.31
C PHE A 56 -1.90 7.13 -8.46
N SER A 57 -1.44 8.33 -8.11
CA SER A 57 -1.20 9.39 -9.09
C SER A 57 -0.17 9.01 -10.16
N TRP A 58 0.82 8.18 -9.80
CA TRP A 58 1.86 7.83 -10.77
C TRP A 58 1.31 7.05 -11.96
N THR A 59 0.17 6.35 -11.82
CA THR A 59 -0.38 5.54 -12.91
C THR A 59 -0.97 6.36 -14.05
N PHE A 60 -1.33 7.62 -13.79
CA PHE A 60 -1.89 8.49 -14.84
C PHE A 60 -1.04 9.74 -15.10
N GLN A 61 -0.09 10.08 -14.25
CA GLN A 61 0.78 11.24 -14.42
C GLN A 61 2.06 10.92 -15.19
N LYS A 62 2.50 9.66 -15.17
CA LYS A 62 3.75 9.26 -15.82
C LYS A 62 3.51 8.66 -17.19
N LYS A 63 4.36 9.01 -18.16
CA LYS A 63 4.30 8.46 -19.51
C LYS A 63 4.84 7.03 -19.57
N SER A 64 5.69 6.66 -18.62
CA SER A 64 6.24 5.31 -18.51
C SER A 64 6.28 4.91 -17.04
N TYR A 65 5.95 3.67 -16.78
CA TYR A 65 6.02 3.10 -15.42
C TYR A 65 7.41 2.57 -15.10
N ALA A 66 8.32 2.55 -16.06
CA ALA A 66 9.65 2.03 -15.86
C ALA A 66 10.39 2.86 -14.80
N PRO A 67 11.03 2.20 -13.83
CA PRO A 67 11.82 2.91 -12.83
C PRO A 67 13.07 3.52 -13.46
N LEU A 68 13.45 4.71 -12.99
CA LEU A 68 14.65 5.39 -13.46
C LEU A 68 15.88 5.03 -12.64
N GLU A 69 15.70 4.40 -11.49
CA GLU A 69 16.79 4.12 -10.54
C GLU A 69 16.81 2.63 -10.18
N ALA A 70 17.96 1.98 -10.45
CA ALA A 70 18.08 0.53 -10.26
C ALA A 70 18.11 0.12 -8.78
N ASN A 71 18.86 0.82 -7.94
CA ASN A 71 18.99 0.45 -6.52
C ASN A 71 17.67 0.60 -5.75
N PRO A 72 16.92 1.71 -5.88
CA PRO A 72 15.60 1.82 -5.26
C PRO A 72 14.61 0.77 -5.78
N LEU A 73 14.73 0.36 -7.05
CA LEU A 73 13.88 -0.72 -7.58
C LEU A 73 14.20 -2.05 -6.92
N GLN A 74 15.48 -2.39 -6.78
CA GLN A 74 15.88 -3.63 -6.09
C GLN A 74 15.35 -3.64 -4.65
N GLU A 75 15.43 -2.52 -3.96
CA GLU A 75 14.88 -2.38 -2.62
C GLU A 75 13.37 -2.58 -2.61
N SER A 76 12.65 -2.00 -3.57
CA SER A 76 11.20 -2.15 -3.68
C SER A 76 10.80 -3.60 -3.94
N LEU A 77 11.56 -4.33 -4.76
CA LEU A 77 11.33 -5.77 -4.99
C LEU A 77 11.49 -6.56 -3.69
N ARG A 78 12.54 -6.28 -2.93
CA ARG A 78 12.80 -6.94 -1.64
C ARG A 78 11.67 -6.67 -0.66
N ILE A 79 11.24 -5.40 -0.57
CA ILE A 79 10.15 -4.99 0.32
C ILE A 79 8.83 -5.65 -0.09
N ALA A 80 8.54 -5.69 -1.40
CA ALA A 80 7.32 -6.32 -1.89
C ALA A 80 7.26 -7.80 -1.50
N LEU A 81 8.36 -8.52 -1.70
CA LEU A 81 8.42 -9.93 -1.33
C LEU A 81 8.27 -10.10 0.19
N LYS A 82 8.92 -9.25 0.96
CA LYS A 82 8.81 -9.28 2.43
C LYS A 82 7.36 -9.03 2.88
N ALA A 83 6.70 -8.04 2.29
CA ALA A 83 5.30 -7.74 2.62
C ALA A 83 4.37 -8.91 2.32
N MET A 84 4.58 -9.58 1.18
CA MET A 84 3.75 -10.72 0.76
C MET A 84 3.95 -11.96 1.62
N THR A 85 5.03 -12.04 2.40
CA THR A 85 5.40 -13.22 3.18
C THR A 85 5.43 -12.96 4.69
N THR A 86 5.04 -11.79 5.15
CA THR A 86 5.04 -11.44 6.58
C THR A 86 3.67 -10.97 7.03
N THR A 87 3.45 -10.99 8.35
CA THR A 87 2.21 -10.52 8.95
C THR A 87 2.06 -9.01 8.76
N ASP A 88 0.83 -8.57 8.49
CA ASP A 88 0.50 -7.16 8.36
C ASP A 88 0.52 -6.45 9.71
N PHE A 89 1.55 -5.64 9.94
CA PHE A 89 1.64 -4.84 11.17
C PHE A 89 0.77 -3.59 11.13
N THR A 90 0.23 -3.24 9.95
CA THR A 90 -0.66 -2.08 9.81
C THR A 90 -2.11 -2.39 10.18
N LYS A 91 -2.38 -3.61 10.64
CA LYS A 91 -3.68 -4.03 11.18
C LYS A 91 -4.84 -3.78 10.22
N GLY A 92 -4.65 -4.07 8.95
CA GLY A 92 -5.68 -3.93 7.95
C GLY A 92 -5.84 -2.52 7.39
N SER A 93 -4.84 -1.65 7.52
CA SER A 93 -4.90 -0.30 6.97
C SER A 93 -5.11 -0.30 5.47
N THR A 94 -6.01 0.56 5.01
CA THR A 94 -6.33 0.73 3.59
C THR A 94 -6.24 2.18 3.13
N PHE A 95 -5.87 3.10 4.03
CA PHE A 95 -5.72 4.53 3.74
C PHE A 95 -4.41 5.05 4.33
N TYR A 96 -3.79 5.98 3.64
CA TYR A 96 -2.67 6.74 4.20
C TYR A 96 -2.57 8.11 3.57
N HIS A 97 -1.91 9.02 4.27
CA HIS A 97 -1.56 10.34 3.75
C HIS A 97 -0.24 10.80 4.38
N ARG A 98 0.40 11.77 3.75
CA ARG A 98 1.62 12.36 4.31
C ARG A 98 1.32 13.06 5.63
N VAL A 99 2.31 13.04 6.53
CA VAL A 99 2.16 13.64 7.88
C VAL A 99 1.95 15.16 7.83
N ASP A 100 2.36 15.81 6.73
CA ASP A 100 2.26 17.27 6.57
C ASP A 100 0.93 17.75 5.98
N VAL A 101 -0.03 16.84 5.77
CA VAL A 101 -1.38 17.20 5.31
C VAL A 101 -2.43 16.70 6.30
N ALA A 102 -3.61 17.31 6.26
CA ALA A 102 -4.72 16.96 7.14
C ALA A 102 -6.00 16.77 6.31
N PRO A 103 -6.12 15.66 5.58
CA PRO A 103 -7.29 15.45 4.71
C PRO A 103 -8.55 15.25 5.54
N LYS A 104 -9.66 15.75 5.02
CA LYS A 104 -10.96 15.65 5.71
C LYS A 104 -11.48 14.22 5.78
N TRP A 105 -11.05 13.36 4.86
CA TRP A 105 -11.53 11.96 4.83
C TRP A 105 -11.08 11.15 6.05
N THR A 106 -10.13 11.63 6.85
CA THR A 106 -9.68 10.91 8.05
C THR A 106 -10.76 10.85 9.13
N VAL A 107 -11.73 11.76 9.07
CA VAL A 107 -12.85 11.75 10.01
C VAL A 107 -13.63 10.45 9.83
N GLY A 108 -13.87 9.73 10.93
CA GLY A 108 -14.55 8.45 10.88
C GLY A 108 -13.65 7.27 10.53
N LYS A 109 -12.36 7.47 10.36
CA LYS A 109 -11.38 6.39 10.17
C LYS A 109 -10.62 6.12 11.45
N SER A 110 -10.19 4.87 11.65
CA SER A 110 -9.35 4.50 12.79
C SER A 110 -7.90 4.71 12.45
N TYR A 111 -7.24 5.61 13.18
CA TYR A 111 -5.80 5.82 13.06
C TYR A 111 -5.06 4.60 13.62
N ILE A 112 -4.13 4.07 12.84
CA ILE A 112 -3.36 2.89 13.21
C ILE A 112 -1.95 3.25 13.64
N GLY A 113 -1.26 4.10 12.90
CA GLY A 113 0.11 4.46 13.22
C GLY A 113 0.73 5.34 12.16
N THR A 114 1.92 5.87 12.49
CA THR A 114 2.74 6.65 11.57
C THR A 114 3.99 5.83 11.26
N TYR A 115 4.22 5.58 9.98
CA TYR A 115 5.38 4.83 9.52
C TYR A 115 6.07 5.64 8.44
N GLY A 116 7.33 6.04 8.71
CA GLY A 116 8.01 7.00 7.84
C GLY A 116 7.28 8.32 7.81
N SER A 117 7.04 8.85 6.64
CA SER A 117 6.38 10.16 6.45
C SER A 117 4.88 10.07 6.24
N HIS A 118 4.25 8.95 6.57
CA HIS A 118 2.82 8.73 6.34
C HIS A 118 2.09 8.26 7.58
N LYS A 119 0.83 8.70 7.71
CA LYS A 119 -0.12 8.24 8.72
C LYS A 119 -1.10 7.27 8.08
N PHE A 120 -1.34 6.15 8.77
CA PHE A 120 -2.12 5.02 8.23
C PHE A 120 -3.42 4.84 9.00
N TYR A 121 -4.47 4.49 8.27
CA TYR A 121 -5.83 4.36 8.79
C TYR A 121 -6.52 3.14 8.21
N ARG A 122 -7.50 2.65 8.92
CA ARG A 122 -8.43 1.64 8.41
C ARG A 122 -9.87 2.12 8.64
N HIS A 123 -10.83 1.40 8.05
CA HIS A 123 -12.24 1.63 8.37
C HIS A 123 -12.48 1.36 9.84
N ASN A 124 -13.38 2.14 10.45
CA ASN A 124 -13.78 1.87 11.82
C ASN A 124 -14.43 0.49 11.91
N ALA A 125 -14.16 -0.21 13.02
CA ALA A 125 -14.87 -1.43 13.33
C ALA A 125 -16.37 -1.11 13.52
N THR A 126 -17.24 -1.94 12.94
CA THR A 126 -18.68 -1.76 13.16
C THR A 126 -19.07 -2.31 14.53
N PRO A 127 -20.10 -1.74 15.18
CA PRO A 127 -20.59 -2.28 16.45
C PRO A 127 -20.98 -3.76 16.36
N ILE A 128 -21.52 -4.19 15.22
CA ILE A 128 -21.90 -5.59 15.01
C ILE A 128 -20.66 -6.49 15.05
N SER A 129 -19.60 -6.11 14.36
CA SER A 129 -18.34 -6.87 14.38
C SER A 129 -17.78 -6.94 15.78
N ALA A 130 -17.77 -5.84 16.50
CA ALA A 130 -17.31 -5.80 17.90
C ALA A 130 -18.16 -6.67 18.80
N ALA A 131 -19.46 -6.73 18.58
CA ALA A 131 -20.39 -7.51 19.39
C ALA A 131 -20.25 -9.01 19.16
N LEU A 132 -19.80 -9.44 17.98
CA LEU A 132 -19.61 -10.85 17.65
C LEU A 132 -18.32 -11.44 18.26
N PHE A 133 -17.44 -10.60 18.66
CA PHE A 133 -16.13 -11.02 19.20
C PHE A 133 -15.85 -10.42 20.57
#